data_bdeaf2b58031a6748eb848a99cbf8d6d
#
_entry.id   bdeaf2b58031a6748eb848a99cbf8d6d
#
_cell.length_a   1.000
_cell.length_b   1.000
_cell.length_c   1.000
_cell.angle_alpha   90.00
_cell.angle_beta   90.00
_cell.angle_gamma   90.00
#
_symmetry.space_group_name_H-M   'P 1'
#
loop_
_entity.id
_entity.type
_entity.pdbx_description
1 polymer ?
#
loop_
_entity_poly.entity_id
_entity_poly.type
_entity_poly.pdbx_seq_one_letter_code
_entity_poly.pdbx_strand_id
1 'polypeptide(L)'
;MADIRPLERTLRENVTWNRARINFLAKFLVALVQVKTINLVQVSSVMSGLAKPDSHYKRIQRFLRFFHLPFAELARFVIALIGLKPPFVITIDRTDWYLGETPLNVLLLGIASQGISFPLLWTILEKKGCSDTAERITLIEDYLRLFGRQSIEFICADREFIGVDWLAFLCREGIAFRLRLKENLLVENSRRRKRVAARNLFRTHRAGVGVLLAGPRQVLGQSLFVMGMRRSDGEYVIIVSSEESEQMLTDYARRWGIETLFGCLKTRGFCLEATHVTDKERLRKLLALMVLAFCWAYRTGQWLTQADPLKIKKHGRLAKSIFRHGFDHLRRILCNQDCLLERIAFIRLCKLLSCT
;
A
#
# COMPACT_ATOMS: atom_id res chain seq x y z
N MET A 1 15.88 -28.91 2.02
CA MET A 1 15.97 -27.54 2.57
C MET A 1 16.19 -26.56 1.43
N ALA A 2 15.42 -25.46 1.34
CA ALA A 2 15.52 -24.53 0.21
C ALA A 2 16.94 -23.92 0.10
N ASP A 3 17.54 -24.00 -1.09
CA ASP A 3 18.78 -23.30 -1.39
C ASP A 3 18.49 -21.82 -1.64
N ILE A 4 18.75 -20.97 -0.66
CA ILE A 4 18.47 -19.53 -0.72
C ILE A 4 19.54 -18.71 -1.46
N ARG A 5 20.64 -19.32 -1.93
CA ARG A 5 21.73 -18.60 -2.62
C ARG A 5 21.27 -17.80 -3.85
N PRO A 6 20.34 -18.29 -4.69
CA PRO A 6 19.82 -17.49 -5.80
C PRO A 6 19.11 -16.21 -5.32
N LEU A 7 18.29 -16.30 -4.26
CA LEU A 7 17.60 -15.15 -3.68
C LEU A 7 18.60 -14.15 -3.05
N GLU A 8 19.61 -14.64 -2.35
CA GLU A 8 20.67 -13.78 -1.78
C GLU A 8 21.43 -13.00 -2.88
N ARG A 9 21.71 -13.63 -4.02
CA ARG A 9 22.39 -12.99 -5.14
C ARG A 9 21.51 -11.85 -5.68
N THR A 10 20.26 -12.13 -5.98
CA THR A 10 19.33 -11.12 -6.47
C THR A 10 19.14 -9.96 -5.49
N LEU A 11 19.02 -10.24 -4.19
CA LEU A 11 18.89 -9.17 -3.18
C LEU A 11 20.15 -8.30 -3.10
N ARG A 12 21.36 -8.87 -3.24
CA ARG A 12 22.61 -8.10 -3.25
C ARG A 12 22.72 -7.11 -4.41
N GLU A 13 22.10 -7.40 -5.52
CA GLU A 13 22.08 -6.51 -6.67
C GLU A 13 21.21 -5.26 -6.44
N ASN A 14 20.32 -5.31 -5.44
CA ASN A 14 19.30 -4.31 -5.23
C ASN A 14 19.36 -3.57 -3.87
N VAL A 15 20.11 -4.11 -2.91
CA VAL A 15 20.27 -3.48 -1.59
C VAL A 15 21.74 -3.51 -1.13
N THR A 16 22.16 -2.42 -0.47
CA THR A 16 23.57 -2.23 -0.05
C THR A 16 23.90 -2.86 1.30
N TRP A 17 23.04 -3.78 1.78
CA TRP A 17 23.17 -4.39 3.10
C TRP A 17 24.32 -5.40 3.14
N ASN A 18 24.92 -5.58 4.32
CA ASN A 18 25.96 -6.58 4.50
C ASN A 18 25.43 -8.01 4.30
N ARG A 19 26.35 -8.92 3.99
CA ARG A 19 26.06 -10.34 3.68
C ARG A 19 25.18 -11.03 4.74
N ALA A 20 25.43 -10.76 6.03
CA ALA A 20 24.68 -11.39 7.11
C ALA A 20 23.21 -10.93 7.15
N ARG A 21 22.95 -9.66 6.81
CA ARG A 21 21.60 -9.08 6.74
C ARG A 21 20.85 -9.58 5.51
N ILE A 22 21.52 -9.69 4.38
CA ILE A 22 20.93 -10.27 3.15
C ILE A 22 20.59 -11.75 3.35
N ASN A 23 21.48 -12.54 3.95
CA ASN A 23 21.18 -13.93 4.30
C ASN A 23 19.98 -14.05 5.24
N PHE A 24 19.90 -13.17 6.25
CA PHE A 24 18.74 -13.12 7.13
C PHE A 24 17.47 -12.76 6.35
N LEU A 25 17.50 -11.71 5.52
CA LEU A 25 16.36 -11.27 4.72
C LEU A 25 15.85 -12.41 3.81
N ALA A 26 16.74 -13.07 3.07
CA ALA A 26 16.39 -14.17 2.19
C ALA A 26 15.68 -15.32 2.96
N LYS A 27 16.23 -15.73 4.10
CA LYS A 27 15.62 -16.75 4.97
C LYS A 27 14.26 -16.32 5.49
N PHE A 28 14.14 -15.07 5.92
CA PHE A 28 12.90 -14.54 6.47
C PHE A 28 11.79 -14.47 5.40
N LEU A 29 12.09 -13.97 4.19
CA LEU A 29 11.14 -13.89 3.09
C LEU A 29 10.61 -15.26 2.69
N VAL A 30 11.49 -16.26 2.55
CA VAL A 30 11.10 -17.65 2.25
C VAL A 30 10.18 -18.18 3.34
N ALA A 31 10.59 -18.09 4.60
CA ALA A 31 9.81 -18.57 5.74
C ALA A 31 8.44 -17.88 5.84
N LEU A 32 8.40 -16.55 5.66
CA LEU A 32 7.16 -15.76 5.69
C LEU A 32 6.14 -16.24 4.64
N VAL A 33 6.59 -16.50 3.41
CA VAL A 33 5.71 -17.01 2.34
C VAL A 33 5.24 -18.43 2.65
N GLN A 34 6.11 -19.27 3.19
CA GLN A 34 5.75 -20.67 3.54
C GLN A 34 4.66 -20.74 4.60
N VAL A 35 4.79 -19.95 5.69
CA VAL A 35 3.81 -19.99 6.81
C VAL A 35 2.59 -19.11 6.60
N LYS A 36 2.62 -18.11 5.69
CA LYS A 36 1.51 -17.18 5.41
C LYS A 36 1.09 -16.34 6.62
N THR A 37 1.98 -16.11 7.56
CA THR A 37 1.70 -15.31 8.75
C THR A 37 2.94 -14.58 9.22
N ILE A 38 2.72 -13.38 9.77
CA ILE A 38 3.78 -12.56 10.35
C ILE A 38 4.09 -12.95 11.81
N ASN A 39 3.45 -13.99 12.34
CA ASN A 39 3.74 -14.50 13.67
C ASN A 39 5.18 -15.03 13.72
N LEU A 40 6.03 -14.38 14.52
CA LEU A 40 7.47 -14.66 14.53
C LEU A 40 7.83 -16.07 15.02
N VAL A 41 6.99 -16.68 15.85
CA VAL A 41 7.19 -18.09 16.28
C VAL A 41 7.02 -19.01 15.10
N GLN A 42 5.94 -18.83 14.31
CA GLN A 42 5.69 -19.65 13.11
C GLN A 42 6.74 -19.39 12.03
N VAL A 43 7.15 -18.14 11.82
CA VAL A 43 8.24 -17.83 10.88
C VAL A 43 9.54 -18.52 11.31
N SER A 44 9.90 -18.44 12.59
CA SER A 44 11.14 -19.04 13.09
C SER A 44 11.19 -20.57 12.99
N SER A 45 10.03 -21.24 13.08
CA SER A 45 9.94 -22.71 13.02
C SER A 45 10.29 -23.31 11.66
N VAL A 46 10.14 -22.53 10.57
CA VAL A 46 10.43 -22.98 9.19
C VAL A 46 11.66 -22.29 8.57
N MET A 47 12.32 -21.37 9.29
CA MET A 47 13.54 -20.73 8.77
C MET A 47 14.65 -21.75 8.49
N SER A 48 15.23 -21.67 7.30
CA SER A 48 16.28 -22.58 6.84
C SER A 48 17.60 -22.43 7.65
N GLY A 49 18.25 -23.56 7.94
CA GLY A 49 19.54 -23.64 8.63
C GLY A 49 19.57 -24.77 9.66
N LEU A 50 20.76 -25.02 10.23
CA LEU A 50 20.96 -26.05 11.26
C LEU A 50 20.59 -25.60 12.68
N ALA A 51 20.28 -24.30 12.85
CA ALA A 51 19.93 -23.74 14.14
C ALA A 51 18.51 -24.15 14.58
N LYS A 52 18.34 -24.28 15.90
CA LYS A 52 17.01 -24.56 16.49
C LYS A 52 16.04 -23.37 16.27
N PRO A 53 14.70 -23.60 16.25
CA PRO A 53 13.70 -22.54 16.11
C PRO A 53 13.88 -21.35 17.07
N ASP A 54 14.20 -21.61 18.33
CA ASP A 54 14.47 -20.56 19.32
C ASP A 54 15.66 -19.66 18.94
N SER A 55 16.70 -20.23 18.33
CA SER A 55 17.84 -19.47 17.84
C SER A 55 17.45 -18.59 16.65
N HIS A 56 16.59 -19.10 15.76
CA HIS A 56 16.02 -18.31 14.66
C HIS A 56 15.14 -17.19 15.20
N TYR A 57 14.28 -17.47 16.19
CA TYR A 57 13.46 -16.46 16.84
C TYR A 57 14.28 -15.34 17.46
N LYS A 58 15.32 -15.68 18.25
CA LYS A 58 16.26 -14.70 18.82
C LYS A 58 16.99 -13.90 17.73
N ARG A 59 17.28 -14.51 16.57
CA ARG A 59 17.90 -13.83 15.42
C ARG A 59 16.95 -12.82 14.78
N ILE A 60 15.64 -13.16 14.63
CA ILE A 60 14.61 -12.23 14.16
C ILE A 60 14.50 -11.05 15.12
N GLN A 61 14.39 -11.31 16.42
CA GLN A 61 14.30 -10.25 17.42
C GLN A 61 15.52 -9.32 17.39
N ARG A 62 16.74 -9.87 17.30
CA ARG A 62 17.98 -9.06 17.19
C ARG A 62 17.98 -8.22 15.92
N PHE A 63 17.54 -8.75 14.79
CA PHE A 63 17.43 -7.99 13.55
C PHE A 63 16.46 -6.82 13.72
N LEU A 64 15.25 -7.07 14.18
CA LEU A 64 14.23 -6.03 14.37
C LEU A 64 14.66 -4.97 15.41
N ARG A 65 15.42 -5.37 16.44
CA ARG A 65 15.89 -4.45 17.49
C ARG A 65 17.05 -3.59 17.03
N PHE A 66 18.08 -4.18 16.44
CA PHE A 66 19.37 -3.52 16.27
C PHE A 66 19.72 -3.14 14.84
N PHE A 67 19.06 -3.71 13.82
CA PHE A 67 19.35 -3.33 12.46
C PHE A 67 18.67 -1.99 12.12
N HIS A 68 19.50 -1.02 11.72
CA HIS A 68 19.01 0.23 11.18
C HIS A 68 18.61 0.03 9.72
N LEU A 69 17.27 -0.15 9.47
CA LEU A 69 16.75 -0.42 8.14
C LEU A 69 16.72 0.87 7.32
N PRO A 70 17.39 0.91 6.16
CA PRO A 70 17.36 2.11 5.30
C PRO A 70 16.05 2.19 4.50
N PHE A 71 15.02 2.80 5.08
CA PHE A 71 13.68 2.89 4.46
C PHE A 71 13.67 3.59 3.11
N ALA A 72 14.55 4.58 2.90
CA ALA A 72 14.70 5.28 1.62
C ALA A 72 15.17 4.33 0.50
N GLU A 73 16.13 3.45 0.80
CA GLU A 73 16.62 2.42 -0.12
C GLU A 73 15.49 1.42 -0.45
N LEU A 74 14.76 0.99 0.59
CA LEU A 74 13.63 0.08 0.43
C LEU A 74 12.54 0.68 -0.47
N ALA A 75 12.18 1.94 -0.28
CA ALA A 75 11.15 2.61 -1.09
C ALA A 75 11.59 2.68 -2.58
N ARG A 76 12.85 3.01 -2.85
CA ARG A 76 13.40 2.99 -4.22
C ARG A 76 13.41 1.57 -4.80
N PHE A 77 13.78 0.59 -4.00
CA PHE A 77 13.74 -0.82 -4.41
C PHE A 77 12.33 -1.30 -4.75
N VAL A 78 11.33 -0.93 -3.98
CA VAL A 78 9.92 -1.25 -4.29
C VAL A 78 9.51 -0.66 -5.64
N ILE A 79 9.81 0.63 -5.93
CA ILE A 79 9.49 1.26 -7.22
C ILE A 79 10.19 0.52 -8.37
N ALA A 80 11.49 0.26 -8.25
CA ALA A 80 12.26 -0.45 -9.25
C ALA A 80 11.71 -1.87 -9.48
N LEU A 81 11.40 -2.60 -8.41
CA LEU A 81 10.87 -3.95 -8.45
C LEU A 81 9.53 -4.05 -9.18
N ILE A 82 8.62 -3.11 -8.97
CA ILE A 82 7.33 -3.09 -9.68
C ILE A 82 7.40 -2.45 -11.07
N GLY A 83 8.53 -1.85 -11.43
CA GLY A 83 8.77 -1.28 -12.76
C GLY A 83 7.87 -0.08 -13.10
N LEU A 84 7.39 0.66 -12.08
CA LEU A 84 6.59 1.85 -12.29
C LEU A 84 7.47 3.07 -12.59
N LYS A 85 6.96 3.95 -13.45
CA LYS A 85 7.61 5.21 -13.81
C LYS A 85 6.74 6.39 -13.33
N PRO A 86 7.37 7.48 -12.86
CA PRO A 86 6.62 8.70 -12.51
C PRO A 86 6.01 9.35 -13.77
N PRO A 87 4.97 10.19 -13.63
CA PRO A 87 4.36 10.56 -12.35
C PRO A 87 3.45 9.48 -11.79
N PHE A 88 3.32 9.43 -10.45
CA PHE A 88 2.57 8.40 -9.73
C PHE A 88 1.28 8.93 -9.13
N VAL A 89 0.23 8.11 -9.16
CA VAL A 89 -0.93 8.33 -8.31
C VAL A 89 -0.63 7.79 -6.92
N ILE A 90 -0.61 8.69 -5.97
CA ILE A 90 -0.35 8.39 -4.57
C ILE A 90 -1.66 8.11 -3.85
N THR A 91 -1.68 7.06 -3.05
CA THR A 91 -2.78 6.75 -2.14
C THR A 91 -2.30 6.87 -0.70
N ILE A 92 -3.11 7.49 0.13
CA ILE A 92 -2.86 7.58 1.57
C ILE A 92 -4.09 7.03 2.27
N ASP A 93 -3.86 6.10 3.19
CA ASP A 93 -4.91 5.54 4.03
C ASP A 93 -4.30 4.96 5.31
N ARG A 94 -5.15 4.57 6.23
CA ARG A 94 -4.79 4.06 7.54
C ARG A 94 -5.36 2.67 7.74
N THR A 95 -4.61 1.83 8.43
CA THR A 95 -5.12 0.54 8.91
C THR A 95 -4.79 0.36 10.38
N ASP A 96 -5.74 -0.14 11.15
CA ASP A 96 -5.58 -0.35 12.58
C ASP A 96 -6.10 -1.73 12.99
N TRP A 97 -5.60 -2.20 14.11
CA TRP A 97 -6.04 -3.40 14.83
C TRP A 97 -5.59 -3.33 16.28
N TYR A 98 -5.99 -4.29 17.07
CA TYR A 98 -5.62 -4.39 18.47
C TYR A 98 -4.82 -5.66 18.74
N LEU A 99 -3.80 -5.54 19.58
CA LEU A 99 -3.15 -6.67 20.24
C LEU A 99 -3.46 -6.60 21.74
N GLY A 100 -4.44 -7.38 22.19
CA GLY A 100 -5.04 -7.16 23.49
C GLY A 100 -5.63 -5.75 23.58
N GLU A 101 -5.18 -4.96 24.53
CA GLU A 101 -5.62 -3.55 24.68
C GLU A 101 -4.75 -2.54 23.91
N THR A 102 -3.62 -2.98 23.38
CA THR A 102 -2.68 -2.10 22.65
C THR A 102 -3.19 -1.80 21.25
N PRO A 103 -3.53 -0.55 20.92
CA PRO A 103 -3.88 -0.17 19.55
C PRO A 103 -2.62 -0.11 18.69
N LEU A 104 -2.69 -0.74 17.53
CA LEU A 104 -1.68 -0.65 16.48
C LEU A 104 -2.32 0.06 15.29
N ASN A 105 -1.77 1.19 14.90
CA ASN A 105 -2.34 2.09 13.91
C ASN A 105 -1.25 2.52 12.92
N VAL A 106 -1.43 2.21 11.66
CA VAL A 106 -0.44 2.43 10.60
C VAL A 106 -1.01 3.40 9.58
N LEU A 107 -0.39 4.56 9.44
CA LEU A 107 -0.61 5.49 8.33
C LEU A 107 0.35 5.11 7.21
N LEU A 108 -0.19 4.84 6.02
CA LEU A 108 0.55 4.31 4.89
C LEU A 108 0.34 5.17 3.64
N LEU A 109 1.44 5.42 2.94
CA LEU A 109 1.50 6.02 1.62
C LEU A 109 1.95 4.96 0.61
N GLY A 110 1.20 4.81 -0.47
CA GLY A 110 1.52 3.87 -1.55
C GLY A 110 1.26 4.45 -2.93
N ILE A 111 1.74 3.76 -3.96
CA ILE A 111 1.48 4.06 -5.37
C ILE A 111 0.36 3.16 -5.88
N ALA A 112 -0.71 3.76 -6.42
CA ALA A 112 -1.80 3.01 -7.04
C ALA A 112 -1.42 2.56 -8.46
N SER A 113 -1.54 1.27 -8.71
CA SER A 113 -1.36 0.70 -10.05
C SER A 113 -2.18 -0.57 -10.21
N GLN A 114 -2.86 -0.74 -11.33
CA GLN A 114 -3.60 -1.96 -11.70
C GLN A 114 -4.55 -2.47 -10.59
N GLY A 115 -5.25 -1.55 -9.90
CA GLY A 115 -6.25 -1.89 -8.87
C GLY A 115 -5.68 -2.30 -7.51
N ILE A 116 -4.39 -2.11 -7.28
CA ILE A 116 -3.72 -2.30 -5.99
C ILE A 116 -2.78 -1.13 -5.70
N SER A 117 -2.46 -0.88 -4.42
CA SER A 117 -1.41 0.07 -4.05
C SER A 117 -0.15 -0.65 -3.59
N PHE A 118 1.01 -0.12 -3.97
CA PHE A 118 2.32 -0.61 -3.55
C PHE A 118 2.85 0.30 -2.45
N PRO A 119 3.04 -0.23 -1.23
CA PRO A 119 3.44 0.57 -0.08
C PRO A 119 4.87 1.09 -0.25
N LEU A 120 5.07 2.39 -0.02
CA LEU A 120 6.38 3.03 -0.08
C LEU A 120 6.85 3.52 1.27
N LEU A 121 5.99 4.26 1.96
CA LEU A 121 6.28 4.88 3.25
C LEU A 121 5.15 4.61 4.21
N TRP A 122 5.47 4.48 5.50
CA TRP A 122 4.50 4.34 6.57
C TRP A 122 5.05 4.80 7.90
N THR A 123 4.15 5.20 8.77
CA THR A 123 4.45 5.50 10.17
C THR A 123 3.47 4.78 11.08
N ILE A 124 3.93 4.42 12.28
CA ILE A 124 3.09 3.81 13.30
C ILE A 124 2.62 4.94 14.23
N LEU A 125 1.31 5.19 14.23
CA LEU A 125 0.71 6.25 15.04
C LEU A 125 0.59 5.82 16.50
N GLU A 126 0.82 6.78 17.42
CA GLU A 126 0.80 6.54 18.87
C GLU A 126 -0.59 6.69 19.50
N LYS A 127 -1.63 6.68 18.68
CA LYS A 127 -2.99 6.98 19.11
C LYS A 127 -4.02 6.07 18.46
N LYS A 128 -5.19 6.01 19.08
CA LYS A 128 -6.41 5.47 18.47
C LYS A 128 -7.01 6.50 17.51
N GLY A 129 -7.74 6.02 16.51
CA GLY A 129 -8.48 6.88 15.59
C GLY A 129 -7.66 7.50 14.49
N CYS A 130 -8.16 8.61 13.92
CA CYS A 130 -7.63 9.21 12.71
C CYS A 130 -6.24 9.82 12.88
N SER A 131 -5.47 9.86 11.79
CA SER A 131 -4.25 10.66 11.71
C SER A 131 -4.57 12.15 11.81
N ASP A 132 -3.67 12.92 12.41
CA ASP A 132 -3.75 14.37 12.36
C ASP A 132 -3.05 14.97 11.13
N THR A 133 -3.16 16.29 10.98
CA THR A 133 -2.59 16.98 9.83
C THR A 133 -1.06 16.94 9.83
N ALA A 134 -0.41 17.05 10.99
CA ALA A 134 1.05 17.07 11.11
C ALA A 134 1.65 15.71 10.70
N GLU A 135 1.03 14.59 11.11
CA GLU A 135 1.44 13.24 10.73
C GLU A 135 1.35 13.01 9.20
N ARG A 136 0.29 13.53 8.58
CA ARG A 136 0.09 13.46 7.12
C ARG A 136 1.11 14.30 6.38
N ILE A 137 1.35 15.53 6.83
CA ILE A 137 2.34 16.44 6.25
C ILE A 137 3.73 15.82 6.34
N THR A 138 4.14 15.33 7.51
CA THR A 138 5.44 14.67 7.69
C THR A 138 5.63 13.50 6.71
N LEU A 139 4.60 12.67 6.52
CA LEU A 139 4.67 11.54 5.60
C LEU A 139 4.83 11.98 4.13
N ILE A 140 4.17 13.08 3.73
CA ILE A 140 4.33 13.65 2.39
C ILE A 140 5.69 14.33 2.23
N GLU A 141 6.16 15.07 3.23
CA GLU A 141 7.49 15.68 3.19
C GLU A 141 8.60 14.64 3.06
N ASP A 142 8.47 13.50 3.76
CA ASP A 142 9.38 12.36 3.58
C ASP A 142 9.34 11.82 2.14
N TYR A 143 8.16 11.72 1.54
CA TYR A 143 8.01 11.33 0.15
C TYR A 143 8.65 12.36 -0.80
N LEU A 144 8.35 13.64 -0.62
CA LEU A 144 8.89 14.73 -1.45
C LEU A 144 10.43 14.80 -1.40
N ARG A 145 11.00 14.56 -0.23
CA ARG A 145 12.47 14.51 -0.05
C ARG A 145 13.12 13.37 -0.83
N LEU A 146 12.44 12.24 -0.96
CA LEU A 146 12.97 11.05 -1.65
C LEU A 146 12.76 11.06 -3.16
N PHE A 147 11.64 11.57 -3.64
CA PHE A 147 11.20 11.41 -5.02
C PHE A 147 10.89 12.72 -5.74
N GLY A 148 10.79 13.83 -5.01
CA GLY A 148 10.45 15.14 -5.56
C GLY A 148 8.96 15.27 -5.91
N ARG A 149 8.48 16.52 -5.97
CA ARG A 149 7.08 16.83 -6.26
C ARG A 149 6.65 16.38 -7.67
N GLN A 150 7.52 16.52 -8.66
CA GLN A 150 7.26 16.17 -10.06
C GLN A 150 6.97 14.66 -10.25
N SER A 151 7.26 13.84 -9.24
CA SER A 151 6.92 12.43 -9.25
C SER A 151 5.46 12.13 -8.91
N ILE A 152 4.70 13.14 -8.44
CA ILE A 152 3.29 13.01 -8.07
C ILE A 152 2.41 13.48 -9.22
N GLU A 153 1.54 12.59 -9.72
CA GLU A 153 0.44 12.93 -10.61
C GLU A 153 -0.69 13.60 -9.80
N PHE A 154 -1.24 12.89 -8.81
CA PHE A 154 -2.13 13.40 -7.79
C PHE A 154 -2.20 12.46 -6.58
N ILE A 155 -2.74 12.99 -5.47
CA ILE A 155 -2.99 12.20 -4.25
C ILE A 155 -4.47 11.85 -4.16
N CYS A 156 -4.78 10.58 -3.87
CA CYS A 156 -6.10 10.09 -3.51
C CYS A 156 -6.16 9.71 -2.04
N ALA A 157 -7.17 10.21 -1.32
CA ALA A 157 -7.42 9.80 0.06
C ALA A 157 -8.91 9.91 0.41
N ASP A 158 -9.34 9.17 1.45
CA ASP A 158 -10.74 9.14 1.87
C ASP A 158 -11.12 10.39 2.68
N ARG A 159 -12.41 10.46 3.04
CA ARG A 159 -13.05 11.56 3.78
C ARG A 159 -12.46 11.85 5.17
N GLU A 160 -11.65 10.95 5.73
CA GLU A 160 -10.90 11.26 6.96
C GLU A 160 -9.74 12.24 6.68
N PHE A 161 -9.21 12.25 5.45
CA PHE A 161 -8.09 13.10 5.03
C PHE A 161 -8.57 14.48 4.50
N ILE A 162 -9.55 15.07 5.16
CA ILE A 162 -10.04 16.41 4.87
C ILE A 162 -9.81 17.30 6.10
N GLY A 163 -9.28 18.51 5.85
CA GLY A 163 -9.02 19.51 6.89
C GLY A 163 -8.49 20.79 6.28
N VAL A 164 -8.64 21.93 7.00
CA VAL A 164 -8.22 23.26 6.54
C VAL A 164 -6.73 23.29 6.24
N ASP A 165 -5.91 22.93 7.23
CA ASP A 165 -4.44 23.01 7.13
C ASP A 165 -3.89 21.98 6.15
N TRP A 166 -4.54 20.80 6.04
CA TRP A 166 -4.16 19.79 5.07
C TRP A 166 -4.37 20.26 3.63
N LEU A 167 -5.55 20.80 3.31
CA LEU A 167 -5.81 21.36 1.97
C LEU A 167 -4.91 22.55 1.66
N ALA A 168 -4.71 23.43 2.64
CA ALA A 168 -3.80 24.59 2.49
C ALA A 168 -2.37 24.11 2.19
N PHE A 169 -1.88 23.07 2.87
CA PHE A 169 -0.57 22.47 2.60
C PHE A 169 -0.49 21.93 1.16
N LEU A 170 -1.44 21.11 0.73
CA LEU A 170 -1.42 20.53 -0.61
C LEU A 170 -1.46 21.60 -1.70
N CYS A 171 -2.30 22.64 -1.53
CA CYS A 171 -2.38 23.76 -2.47
C CYS A 171 -1.08 24.59 -2.51
N ARG A 172 -0.49 24.87 -1.35
CA ARG A 172 0.77 25.62 -1.24
C ARG A 172 1.93 24.89 -1.92
N GLU A 173 2.03 23.56 -1.71
CA GLU A 173 3.06 22.72 -2.34
C GLU A 173 2.76 22.45 -3.82
N GLY A 174 1.63 22.91 -4.35
CA GLY A 174 1.19 22.66 -5.72
C GLY A 174 0.94 21.17 -6.01
N ILE A 175 0.57 20.39 -5.03
CA ILE A 175 0.30 18.95 -5.17
C ILE A 175 -1.15 18.78 -5.60
N ALA A 176 -1.36 18.17 -6.77
CA ALA A 176 -2.70 17.82 -7.24
C ALA A 176 -3.32 16.71 -6.38
N PHE A 177 -4.63 16.76 -6.20
CA PHE A 177 -5.33 15.76 -5.37
C PHE A 177 -6.75 15.48 -5.84
N ARG A 178 -7.27 14.32 -5.41
CA ARG A 178 -8.67 13.86 -5.55
C ARG A 178 -9.10 13.33 -4.18
N LEU A 179 -9.74 14.17 -3.37
CA LEU A 179 -10.10 13.85 -1.99
C LEU A 179 -11.62 13.78 -1.83
N ARG A 180 -12.10 12.77 -1.09
CA ARG A 180 -13.54 12.62 -0.81
C ARG A 180 -13.96 13.55 0.30
N LEU A 181 -15.02 14.36 0.05
CA LEU A 181 -15.67 15.16 1.06
C LEU A 181 -16.66 14.36 1.90
N LYS A 182 -16.86 14.80 3.14
CA LYS A 182 -18.06 14.42 3.90
C LYS A 182 -19.27 15.13 3.28
N GLU A 183 -20.35 14.43 3.10
CA GLU A 183 -21.54 14.94 2.40
C GLU A 183 -22.21 16.15 3.06
N ASN A 184 -22.03 16.32 4.38
CA ASN A 184 -22.53 17.42 5.19
C ASN A 184 -21.56 18.62 5.28
N LEU A 185 -20.34 18.52 4.72
CA LEU A 185 -19.38 19.61 4.72
C LEU A 185 -19.94 20.79 3.94
N LEU A 186 -19.74 22.01 4.47
CA LEU A 186 -20.24 23.22 3.87
C LEU A 186 -19.37 23.65 2.68
N VAL A 187 -20.01 23.78 1.52
CA VAL A 187 -19.42 24.23 0.26
C VAL A 187 -20.18 25.45 -0.23
N GLU A 188 -19.49 26.41 -0.83
CA GLU A 188 -20.15 27.60 -1.40
C GLU A 188 -21.01 27.22 -2.62
N ASN A 189 -22.26 27.69 -2.58
CA ASN A 189 -23.15 27.65 -3.74
C ASN A 189 -22.99 28.96 -4.55
N SER A 190 -22.36 28.89 -5.71
CA SER A 190 -22.06 30.08 -6.55
C SER A 190 -23.29 30.88 -6.95
N ARG A 191 -24.46 30.22 -7.14
CA ARG A 191 -25.72 30.91 -7.52
C ARG A 191 -26.28 31.78 -6.39
N ARG A 192 -26.10 31.35 -5.14
CA ARG A 192 -26.71 31.99 -3.96
C ARG A 192 -25.70 32.66 -3.04
N ARG A 193 -24.39 32.54 -3.30
CA ARG A 193 -23.28 32.98 -2.44
C ARG A 193 -23.44 32.52 -0.97
N LYS A 194 -24.17 31.43 -0.75
CA LYS A 194 -24.40 30.83 0.57
C LYS A 194 -23.68 29.48 0.67
N ARG A 195 -23.20 29.16 1.85
CA ARG A 195 -22.66 27.82 2.13
C ARG A 195 -23.79 26.84 2.37
N VAL A 196 -23.72 25.71 1.68
CA VAL A 196 -24.70 24.61 1.79
C VAL A 196 -23.95 23.30 1.99
N ALA A 197 -24.61 22.30 2.58
CA ALA A 197 -24.03 20.96 2.65
C ALA A 197 -23.75 20.44 1.23
N ALA A 198 -22.58 19.84 1.04
CA ALA A 198 -22.09 19.40 -0.27
C ALA A 198 -23.11 18.52 -1.01
N ARG A 199 -23.79 17.60 -0.29
CA ARG A 199 -24.86 16.76 -0.86
C ARG A 199 -26.00 17.56 -1.53
N ASN A 200 -26.32 18.75 -1.02
CA ASN A 200 -27.41 19.57 -1.56
C ASN A 200 -27.10 20.12 -2.96
N LEU A 201 -25.83 20.19 -3.35
CA LEU A 201 -25.40 20.58 -4.69
C LEU A 201 -25.73 19.51 -5.75
N PHE A 202 -25.91 18.26 -5.32
CA PHE A 202 -26.13 17.10 -6.20
C PHE A 202 -27.49 16.44 -6.04
N ARG A 203 -28.36 16.97 -5.15
CA ARG A 203 -29.64 16.36 -4.78
C ARG A 203 -30.61 16.16 -5.98
N THR A 204 -30.61 17.11 -6.91
CA THR A 204 -31.50 17.12 -8.06
C THR A 204 -30.97 16.35 -9.27
N HIS A 205 -29.72 15.89 -9.22
CA HIS A 205 -29.15 15.16 -10.34
C HIS A 205 -29.55 13.68 -10.32
N ARG A 206 -29.58 13.08 -11.51
CA ARG A 206 -29.89 11.65 -11.68
C ARG A 206 -28.89 10.78 -10.92
N ALA A 207 -29.41 9.76 -10.22
CA ALA A 207 -28.55 8.78 -9.54
C ALA A 207 -27.67 8.03 -10.55
N GLY A 208 -26.44 7.74 -10.16
CA GLY A 208 -25.45 7.04 -10.99
C GLY A 208 -24.72 7.93 -12.00
N VAL A 209 -25.09 9.22 -12.11
CA VAL A 209 -24.41 10.16 -13.02
C VAL A 209 -23.50 11.08 -12.23
N GLY A 210 -22.21 11.11 -12.63
CA GLY A 210 -21.23 12.06 -12.11
C GLY A 210 -21.44 13.45 -12.70
N VAL A 211 -21.41 14.48 -11.86
CA VAL A 211 -21.62 15.88 -12.28
C VAL A 211 -20.46 16.73 -11.75
N LEU A 212 -19.72 17.34 -12.64
CA LEU A 212 -18.75 18.37 -12.33
C LEU A 212 -19.46 19.72 -12.22
N LEU A 213 -19.28 20.43 -11.10
CA LEU A 213 -19.82 21.78 -10.94
C LEU A 213 -19.04 22.79 -11.78
N ALA A 214 -19.74 23.66 -12.48
CA ALA A 214 -19.10 24.68 -13.32
C ALA A 214 -18.26 25.65 -12.47
N GLY A 215 -16.96 25.64 -12.67
CA GLY A 215 -15.96 26.43 -12.00
C GLY A 215 -15.71 26.05 -10.53
N PRO A 216 -14.67 26.63 -9.91
CA PRO A 216 -14.25 26.27 -8.56
C PRO A 216 -15.24 26.74 -7.49
N ARG A 217 -15.18 26.12 -6.32
CA ARG A 217 -15.99 26.43 -5.13
C ARG A 217 -15.06 26.68 -3.93
N GLN A 218 -15.51 27.51 -3.02
CA GLN A 218 -14.82 27.69 -1.75
C GLN A 218 -15.11 26.48 -0.83
N VAL A 219 -14.06 25.73 -0.55
CA VAL A 219 -14.09 24.55 0.31
C VAL A 219 -12.99 24.69 1.34
N LEU A 220 -13.35 24.84 2.62
CA LEU A 220 -12.36 25.01 3.73
C LEU A 220 -11.28 26.07 3.46
N GLY A 221 -11.66 27.19 2.86
CA GLY A 221 -10.75 28.30 2.58
C GLY A 221 -9.96 28.18 1.27
N GLN A 222 -10.10 27.09 0.53
CA GLN A 222 -9.44 26.88 -0.76
C GLN A 222 -10.43 26.94 -1.91
N SER A 223 -9.95 27.43 -3.07
CA SER A 223 -10.71 27.46 -4.32
C SER A 223 -10.52 26.14 -5.07
N LEU A 224 -11.50 25.25 -5.03
CA LEU A 224 -11.39 23.87 -5.51
C LEU A 224 -12.53 23.49 -6.46
N PHE A 225 -12.24 22.60 -7.40
CA PHE A 225 -13.25 21.98 -8.25
C PHE A 225 -13.97 20.87 -7.49
N VAL A 226 -15.27 20.73 -7.73
CA VAL A 226 -16.13 19.79 -7.01
C VAL A 226 -16.92 18.94 -8.00
N MET A 227 -16.76 17.63 -7.91
CA MET A 227 -17.53 16.66 -8.68
C MET A 227 -18.27 15.72 -7.73
N GLY A 228 -19.52 15.42 -8.02
CA GLY A 228 -20.29 14.53 -7.15
C GLY A 228 -21.21 13.62 -7.92
N MET A 229 -21.56 12.50 -7.30
CA MET A 229 -22.50 11.51 -7.79
C MET A 229 -23.37 11.04 -6.62
N ARG A 230 -24.67 10.95 -6.83
CA ARG A 230 -25.59 10.25 -5.94
C ARG A 230 -25.68 8.79 -6.39
N ARG A 231 -25.39 7.85 -5.51
CA ARG A 231 -25.51 6.42 -5.78
C ARG A 231 -26.98 5.97 -5.73
N SER A 232 -27.25 4.79 -6.26
CA SER A 232 -28.60 4.19 -6.23
C SER A 232 -29.10 3.88 -4.81
N ASP A 233 -28.18 3.63 -3.86
CA ASP A 233 -28.48 3.42 -2.43
C ASP A 233 -28.73 4.73 -1.65
N GLY A 234 -28.66 5.88 -2.31
CA GLY A 234 -28.85 7.20 -1.71
C GLY A 234 -27.59 7.87 -1.17
N GLU A 235 -26.47 7.16 -1.05
CA GLU A 235 -25.19 7.75 -0.63
C GLU A 235 -24.63 8.70 -1.69
N TYR A 236 -23.83 9.68 -1.24
CA TYR A 236 -23.12 10.61 -2.10
C TYR A 236 -21.62 10.29 -2.12
N VAL A 237 -21.06 10.31 -3.32
CA VAL A 237 -19.60 10.35 -3.54
C VAL A 237 -19.29 11.74 -4.07
N ILE A 238 -18.63 12.57 -3.26
CA ILE A 238 -18.30 13.95 -3.59
C ILE A 238 -16.79 14.12 -3.48
N ILE A 239 -16.16 14.51 -4.58
CA ILE A 239 -14.72 14.64 -4.71
C ILE A 239 -14.35 16.10 -4.90
N VAL A 240 -13.29 16.54 -4.23
CA VAL A 240 -12.65 17.84 -4.47
C VAL A 240 -11.28 17.63 -5.09
N SER A 241 -10.92 18.59 -5.94
CA SER A 241 -9.68 18.60 -6.69
C SER A 241 -9.12 20.02 -6.77
N SER A 242 -7.80 20.14 -6.78
CA SER A 242 -7.10 21.39 -7.13
C SER A 242 -7.18 21.73 -8.62
N GLU A 243 -7.50 20.75 -9.46
CA GLU A 243 -7.55 20.88 -10.93
C GLU A 243 -8.91 20.47 -11.46
N GLU A 244 -9.35 21.11 -12.54
CA GLU A 244 -10.55 20.73 -13.25
C GLU A 244 -10.34 19.43 -14.03
N SER A 245 -11.21 18.46 -13.83
CA SER A 245 -11.17 17.19 -14.56
C SER A 245 -12.54 16.52 -14.56
N GLU A 246 -13.00 16.08 -15.70
CA GLU A 246 -14.21 15.24 -15.84
C GLU A 246 -13.98 13.81 -15.31
N GLN A 247 -12.73 13.43 -15.06
CA GLN A 247 -12.36 12.09 -14.59
C GLN A 247 -12.20 11.99 -13.07
N MET A 248 -12.52 13.04 -12.30
CA MET A 248 -12.27 13.07 -10.84
C MET A 248 -12.82 11.85 -10.10
N LEU A 249 -13.99 11.33 -10.45
CA LEU A 249 -14.58 10.13 -9.82
C LEU A 249 -13.81 8.86 -10.20
N THR A 250 -13.40 8.72 -11.46
CA THR A 250 -12.59 7.60 -11.95
C THR A 250 -11.19 7.62 -11.35
N ASP A 251 -10.58 8.80 -11.28
CA ASP A 251 -9.29 9.02 -10.63
C ASP A 251 -9.35 8.64 -9.17
N TYR A 252 -10.36 9.12 -8.46
CA TYR A 252 -10.57 8.78 -7.05
C TYR A 252 -10.79 7.28 -6.82
N ALA A 253 -11.42 6.57 -7.75
CA ALA A 253 -11.61 5.12 -7.62
C ALA A 253 -10.29 4.35 -7.52
N ARG A 254 -9.16 4.91 -7.98
CA ARG A 254 -7.82 4.31 -7.83
C ARG A 254 -7.40 4.18 -6.35
N ARG A 255 -8.01 4.95 -5.45
CA ARG A 255 -7.84 4.81 -3.99
C ARG A 255 -8.14 3.40 -3.48
N TRP A 256 -9.12 2.69 -4.08
CA TRP A 256 -9.43 1.31 -3.68
C TRP A 256 -8.24 0.34 -3.73
N GLY A 257 -7.19 0.72 -4.45
CA GLY A 257 -5.95 -0.05 -4.48
C GLY A 257 -5.32 -0.23 -3.09
N ILE A 258 -5.45 0.75 -2.19
CA ILE A 258 -4.87 0.65 -0.83
C ILE A 258 -5.68 -0.28 0.07
N GLU A 259 -7.01 -0.34 -0.09
CA GLU A 259 -7.85 -1.31 0.62
C GLU A 259 -7.56 -2.75 0.14
N THR A 260 -7.30 -2.91 -1.16
CA THR A 260 -6.85 -4.19 -1.73
C THR A 260 -5.51 -4.61 -1.13
N LEU A 261 -4.56 -3.67 -0.99
CA LEU A 261 -3.28 -3.90 -0.32
C LEU A 261 -3.49 -4.34 1.14
N PHE A 262 -4.26 -3.60 1.93
CA PHE A 262 -4.52 -3.97 3.33
C PHE A 262 -5.11 -5.38 3.46
N GLY A 263 -6.01 -5.75 2.56
CA GLY A 263 -6.51 -7.12 2.47
C GLY A 263 -5.41 -8.15 2.22
N CYS A 264 -4.39 -7.83 1.39
CA CYS A 264 -3.26 -8.72 1.13
C CYS A 264 -2.30 -8.81 2.34
N LEU A 265 -2.09 -7.72 3.05
CA LEU A 265 -1.25 -7.71 4.26
C LEU A 265 -1.92 -8.43 5.44
N LYS A 266 -3.24 -8.33 5.54
CA LYS A 266 -4.07 -8.97 6.58
C LYS A 266 -4.51 -10.38 6.16
N THR A 267 -5.78 -10.60 6.06
CA THR A 267 -6.42 -11.94 5.94
C THR A 267 -6.11 -12.70 4.65
N ARG A 268 -5.86 -11.98 3.54
CA ARG A 268 -5.62 -12.61 2.23
C ARG A 268 -4.18 -13.09 2.00
N GLY A 269 -3.24 -12.70 2.85
CA GLY A 269 -1.81 -13.00 2.63
C GLY A 269 -1.05 -13.34 3.89
N PHE A 270 -0.63 -12.35 4.65
CA PHE A 270 0.39 -12.47 5.70
C PHE A 270 -0.15 -12.40 7.12
N CYS A 271 -1.45 -12.28 7.32
CA CYS A 271 -2.10 -12.20 8.62
C CYS A 271 -1.43 -11.17 9.55
N LEU A 272 -1.31 -9.90 9.08
CA LEU A 272 -0.65 -8.82 9.82
C LEU A 272 -1.14 -8.70 11.27
N GLU A 273 -2.42 -8.95 11.50
CA GLU A 273 -3.06 -8.89 12.83
C GLU A 273 -2.62 -10.02 13.78
N ALA A 274 -1.94 -11.07 13.26
CA ALA A 274 -1.35 -12.14 14.06
C ALA A 274 0.05 -11.78 14.60
N THR A 275 0.52 -10.55 14.42
CA THR A 275 1.78 -10.10 15.04
C THR A 275 1.61 -9.94 16.54
N HIS A 276 2.65 -10.31 17.30
CA HIS A 276 2.76 -10.03 18.73
C HIS A 276 3.81 -8.92 19.01
N VAL A 277 4.16 -8.15 17.99
CA VAL A 277 5.12 -7.04 18.08
C VAL A 277 4.36 -5.74 18.33
N THR A 278 4.52 -5.17 19.52
CA THR A 278 3.91 -3.88 19.93
C THR A 278 4.88 -2.71 19.79
N ASP A 279 6.19 -2.96 19.88
CA ASP A 279 7.21 -1.93 19.67
C ASP A 279 7.13 -1.38 18.24
N LYS A 280 6.97 -0.07 18.10
CA LYS A 280 6.67 0.61 16.85
C LYS A 280 7.78 0.50 15.82
N GLU A 281 9.03 0.69 16.25
CA GLU A 281 10.16 0.60 15.34
C GLU A 281 10.38 -0.83 14.85
N ARG A 282 10.15 -1.82 15.70
CA ARG A 282 10.18 -3.23 15.28
C ARG A 282 9.03 -3.56 14.34
N LEU A 283 7.82 -3.08 14.63
CA LEU A 283 6.66 -3.25 13.76
C LEU A 283 6.88 -2.56 12.40
N ARG A 284 7.42 -1.35 12.41
CA ARG A 284 7.77 -0.61 11.19
C ARG A 284 8.75 -1.41 10.31
N LYS A 285 9.78 -2.01 10.90
CA LYS A 285 10.74 -2.87 10.20
C LYS A 285 10.10 -4.19 9.74
N LEU A 286 9.23 -4.78 10.54
CA LEU A 286 8.52 -6.00 10.20
C LEU A 286 7.60 -5.80 8.99
N LEU A 287 6.89 -4.68 8.93
CA LEU A 287 6.12 -4.26 7.75
C LEU A 287 7.00 -4.14 6.50
N ALA A 288 8.23 -3.62 6.63
CA ALA A 288 9.17 -3.53 5.51
C ALA A 288 9.52 -4.90 4.90
N LEU A 289 9.77 -5.89 5.76
CA LEU A 289 10.03 -7.26 5.31
C LEU A 289 8.79 -7.86 4.62
N MET A 290 7.61 -7.58 5.15
CA MET A 290 6.34 -8.05 4.58
C MET A 290 6.04 -7.38 3.23
N VAL A 291 6.37 -6.10 3.06
CA VAL A 291 6.25 -5.36 1.79
C VAL A 291 7.08 -6.02 0.69
N LEU A 292 8.31 -6.44 0.98
CA LEU A 292 9.14 -7.16 0.00
C LEU A 292 8.53 -8.51 -0.39
N ALA A 293 8.01 -9.28 0.57
CA ALA A 293 7.33 -10.53 0.27
C ALA A 293 6.04 -10.31 -0.55
N PHE A 294 5.30 -9.23 -0.26
CA PHE A 294 4.12 -8.81 -1.01
C PHE A 294 4.49 -8.47 -2.47
N CYS A 295 5.51 -7.65 -2.70
CA CYS A 295 5.96 -7.30 -4.04
C CYS A 295 6.44 -8.53 -4.82
N TRP A 296 7.16 -9.45 -4.17
CA TRP A 296 7.59 -10.70 -4.80
C TRP A 296 6.41 -11.56 -5.23
N ALA A 297 5.44 -11.75 -4.36
CA ALA A 297 4.22 -12.49 -4.69
C ALA A 297 3.44 -11.82 -5.84
N TYR A 298 3.33 -10.49 -5.83
CA TYR A 298 2.64 -9.75 -6.88
C TYR A 298 3.37 -9.87 -8.24
N ARG A 299 4.69 -9.69 -8.26
CA ARG A 299 5.52 -9.85 -9.49
C ARG A 299 5.42 -11.28 -10.04
N THR A 300 5.43 -12.28 -9.15
CA THR A 300 5.19 -13.67 -9.54
C THR A 300 3.82 -13.82 -10.22
N GLY A 301 2.77 -13.21 -9.67
CA GLY A 301 1.43 -13.23 -10.25
C GLY A 301 1.35 -12.52 -11.59
N GLN A 302 2.00 -11.38 -11.76
CA GLN A 302 2.10 -10.68 -13.04
C GLN A 302 2.76 -11.55 -14.11
N TRP A 303 3.91 -12.16 -13.76
CA TRP A 303 4.63 -13.05 -14.68
C TRP A 303 3.78 -14.26 -15.10
N LEU A 304 3.09 -14.91 -14.17
CA LEU A 304 2.19 -16.01 -14.47
C LEU A 304 1.03 -15.59 -15.39
N THR A 305 0.45 -14.43 -15.12
CA THR A 305 -0.71 -13.93 -15.88
C THR A 305 -0.35 -13.54 -17.32
N GLN A 306 0.92 -13.22 -17.58
CA GLN A 306 1.43 -13.01 -18.96
C GLN A 306 1.46 -14.33 -19.77
N ALA A 307 1.80 -15.45 -19.12
CA ALA A 307 1.85 -16.77 -19.77
C ALA A 307 0.47 -17.46 -19.85
N ASP A 308 -0.33 -17.31 -18.78
CA ASP A 308 -1.68 -17.90 -18.65
C ASP A 308 -2.63 -16.84 -18.03
N PRO A 309 -3.39 -16.11 -18.86
CA PRO A 309 -4.27 -15.04 -18.41
C PRO A 309 -5.36 -15.56 -17.46
N LEU A 310 -5.57 -14.82 -16.37
CA LEU A 310 -6.60 -15.15 -15.39
C LEU A 310 -8.00 -15.03 -15.97
N LYS A 311 -8.84 -16.06 -15.79
CA LYS A 311 -10.22 -16.06 -16.23
C LYS A 311 -11.03 -14.93 -15.58
N ILE A 312 -11.81 -14.22 -16.39
CA ILE A 312 -12.80 -13.26 -15.92
C ILE A 312 -14.11 -14.00 -15.65
N LYS A 313 -14.65 -13.83 -14.44
CA LYS A 313 -15.95 -14.44 -14.06
C LYS A 313 -17.12 -13.65 -14.65
N LYS A 314 -18.32 -14.26 -14.64
CA LYS A 314 -19.56 -13.66 -15.18
C LYS A 314 -19.85 -12.25 -14.64
N HIS A 315 -19.42 -11.93 -13.43
CA HIS A 315 -19.58 -10.60 -12.81
C HIS A 315 -18.47 -9.59 -13.17
N GLY A 316 -17.64 -9.86 -14.19
CA GLY A 316 -16.60 -8.97 -14.71
C GLY A 316 -15.30 -8.88 -13.89
N ARG A 317 -15.15 -9.66 -12.82
CA ARG A 317 -13.93 -9.66 -12.00
C ARG A 317 -13.08 -10.90 -12.29
N LEU A 318 -11.76 -10.77 -12.11
CA LEU A 318 -10.82 -11.89 -12.19
C LEU A 318 -11.19 -13.00 -11.21
N ALA A 319 -10.97 -14.25 -11.60
CA ALA A 319 -11.22 -15.44 -10.76
C ALA A 319 -10.37 -15.44 -9.48
N LYS A 320 -9.14 -14.91 -9.56
CA LYS A 320 -8.23 -14.65 -8.44
C LYS A 320 -7.58 -13.28 -8.64
N SER A 321 -7.16 -12.62 -7.56
CA SER A 321 -6.28 -11.44 -7.69
C SER A 321 -4.89 -11.86 -8.18
N ILE A 322 -4.20 -10.97 -8.88
CA ILE A 322 -2.80 -11.17 -9.32
C ILE A 322 -1.91 -11.55 -8.13
N PHE A 323 -2.03 -10.82 -7.02
CA PHE A 323 -1.31 -11.15 -5.78
C PHE A 323 -1.58 -12.59 -5.32
N ARG A 324 -2.85 -12.99 -5.20
CA ARG A 324 -3.21 -14.34 -4.72
C ARG A 324 -2.71 -15.42 -5.65
N HIS A 325 -2.76 -15.19 -6.95
CA HIS A 325 -2.26 -16.14 -7.94
C HIS A 325 -0.76 -16.37 -7.78
N GLY A 326 0.01 -15.28 -7.69
CA GLY A 326 1.46 -15.36 -7.49
C GLY A 326 1.86 -15.88 -6.12
N PHE A 327 1.14 -15.51 -5.07
CA PHE A 327 1.42 -15.94 -3.71
C PHE A 327 1.24 -17.46 -3.53
N ASP A 328 0.14 -18.02 -4.09
CA ASP A 328 -0.11 -19.46 -4.05
C ASP A 328 0.96 -20.23 -4.84
N HIS A 329 1.36 -19.73 -6.02
CA HIS A 329 2.38 -20.33 -6.85
C HIS A 329 3.77 -20.28 -6.19
N LEU A 330 4.16 -19.10 -5.71
CA LEU A 330 5.43 -18.89 -5.00
C LEU A 330 5.52 -19.82 -3.78
N ARG A 331 4.46 -19.88 -2.98
CA ARG A 331 4.39 -20.75 -1.82
C ARG A 331 4.51 -22.24 -2.19
N ARG A 332 3.81 -22.68 -3.23
CA ARG A 332 3.90 -24.07 -3.71
C ARG A 332 5.35 -24.44 -4.04
N ILE A 333 6.04 -23.59 -4.77
CA ILE A 333 7.45 -23.80 -5.13
C ILE A 333 8.34 -23.84 -3.88
N LEU A 334 8.15 -22.90 -2.95
CA LEU A 334 8.97 -22.82 -1.73
C LEU A 334 8.75 -24.00 -0.77
N CYS A 335 7.56 -24.60 -0.78
CA CYS A 335 7.27 -25.77 0.06
C CYS A 335 7.75 -27.09 -0.56
N ASN A 336 8.01 -27.15 -1.87
CA ASN A 336 8.34 -28.39 -2.60
C ASN A 336 9.77 -28.39 -3.16
N GLN A 337 10.74 -27.78 -2.46
CA GLN A 337 12.13 -27.60 -2.90
C GLN A 337 12.93 -28.92 -3.04
N ASP A 338 12.39 -30.05 -2.68
CA ASP A 338 13.05 -31.36 -2.87
C ASP A 338 12.98 -31.84 -4.33
N CYS A 339 12.03 -31.33 -5.10
CA CYS A 339 11.91 -31.57 -6.54
C CYS A 339 12.86 -30.66 -7.34
N LEU A 340 13.58 -31.25 -8.31
CA LEU A 340 14.50 -30.50 -9.18
C LEU A 340 13.79 -29.42 -9.99
N LEU A 341 12.61 -29.72 -10.51
CA LEU A 341 11.81 -28.75 -11.29
C LEU A 341 11.44 -27.52 -10.45
N GLU A 342 11.08 -27.71 -9.18
CA GLU A 342 10.75 -26.64 -8.27
C GLU A 342 11.99 -25.80 -7.87
N ARG A 343 13.17 -26.39 -7.82
CA ARG A 343 14.43 -25.64 -7.65
C ARG A 343 14.74 -24.75 -8.86
N ILE A 344 14.53 -25.24 -10.08
CA ILE A 344 14.70 -24.44 -11.30
C ILE A 344 13.66 -23.31 -11.34
N ALA A 345 12.39 -23.61 -11.01
CA ALA A 345 11.35 -22.60 -10.92
C ALA A 345 11.67 -21.55 -9.86
N PHE A 346 12.19 -21.94 -8.69
CA PHE A 346 12.62 -21.00 -7.64
C PHE A 346 13.69 -20.02 -8.15
N ILE A 347 14.69 -20.47 -8.89
CA ILE A 347 15.71 -19.59 -9.48
C ILE A 347 15.07 -18.55 -10.40
N ARG A 348 14.09 -18.95 -11.22
CA ARG A 348 13.33 -18.03 -12.08
C ARG A 348 12.55 -17.01 -11.26
N LEU A 349 11.89 -17.44 -10.17
CA LEU A 349 11.13 -16.54 -9.30
C LEU A 349 12.04 -15.55 -8.55
N CYS A 350 13.26 -15.95 -8.18
CA CYS A 350 14.23 -15.04 -7.60
C CYS A 350 14.60 -13.90 -8.56
N LYS A 351 14.72 -14.21 -9.87
CA LYS A 351 14.99 -13.18 -10.88
C LYS A 351 13.87 -12.14 -11.01
N LEU A 352 12.64 -12.45 -10.61
CA LEU A 352 11.55 -11.47 -10.57
C LEU A 352 11.73 -10.38 -9.50
N LEU A 353 12.65 -10.59 -8.56
CA LEU A 353 13.10 -9.56 -7.61
C LEU A 353 14.31 -8.77 -8.14
N SER A 354 14.83 -9.08 -9.32
CA SER A 354 15.81 -8.26 -10.02
C SER A 354 15.10 -7.07 -10.67
N CYS A 355 15.72 -5.90 -10.59
CA CYS A 355 15.22 -4.66 -11.20
C CYS A 355 15.73 -4.49 -12.64
N THR A 356 16.32 -5.56 -13.22
CA THR A 356 16.80 -5.60 -14.61
C THR A 356 15.76 -6.17 -15.54
#